data_b0082d7c6fdd83a4c804c61ad2d3df8a
#
_entry.id   b0082d7c6fdd83a4c804c61ad2d3df8a
#
_cell.length_a   1.000
_cell.length_b   1.000
_cell.length_c   1.000
_cell.angle_alpha   90.00
_cell.angle_beta   90.00
_cell.angle_gamma   90.00
#
_symmetry.space_group_name_H-M   'P 1'
#
loop_
_entity.id
_entity.type
_entity.pdbx_description
1 polymer ?
#
loop_
_entity_poly.entity_id
_entity_poly.type
_entity_poly.pdbx_seq_one_letter_code
_entity_poly.pdbx_strand_id
1 'polypeptide(L)'
;MDRDEKKVTTVDLIRHGEPVGGRKYRGQIDDPLSEKGWAQMRDAVGDFRPWEAVVSSTLLRCAAFAQELAQRHAVPLTLDQRLKEIGFGAWEGRTAEELELEHPGILAHFFDDPIAYCPAGAEALAEF
;
A
#
# COMPACT_ATOMS: atom_id res chain seq x y z
N MET A 1 -2.91 16.39 39.02
CA MET A 1 -2.72 15.39 37.95
C MET A 1 -4.10 14.88 37.54
N ASP A 2 -4.47 15.11 36.30
CA ASP A 2 -5.75 14.68 35.77
C ASP A 2 -5.70 13.19 35.47
N ARG A 3 -6.41 12.36 36.23
CA ARG A 3 -6.43 10.91 36.05
C ARG A 3 -7.38 10.47 34.94
N ASP A 4 -8.23 11.39 34.49
CA ASP A 4 -9.22 11.13 33.45
C ASP A 4 -8.73 11.57 32.05
N GLU A 5 -7.48 12.02 31.97
CA GLU A 5 -6.88 12.40 30.68
C GLU A 5 -6.79 11.19 29.76
N LYS A 6 -7.61 11.20 28.73
CA LYS A 6 -7.60 10.15 27.71
C LYS A 6 -6.37 10.29 26.85
N LYS A 7 -5.56 9.24 26.81
CA LYS A 7 -4.48 9.14 25.83
C LYS A 7 -5.10 8.94 24.45
N VAL A 8 -4.79 9.84 23.52
CA VAL A 8 -5.24 9.76 22.14
C VAL A 8 -4.07 9.34 21.27
N THR A 9 -4.27 8.30 20.49
CA THR A 9 -3.32 7.92 19.45
C THR A 9 -3.85 8.41 18.12
N THR A 10 -3.06 9.23 17.44
CA THR A 10 -3.38 9.70 16.10
C THR A 10 -2.61 8.87 15.08
N VAL A 11 -3.32 8.37 14.09
CA VAL A 11 -2.71 7.60 12.99
C VAL A 11 -2.99 8.31 11.68
N ASP A 12 -1.92 8.68 10.99
CA ASP A 12 -1.99 9.19 9.63
C ASP A 12 -1.64 8.08 8.65
N LEU A 13 -2.45 7.89 7.63
CA LEU A 13 -2.23 6.89 6.60
C LEU A 13 -1.77 7.57 5.32
N ILE A 14 -0.68 7.06 4.76
CA ILE A 14 -0.19 7.51 3.46
C ILE A 14 -0.16 6.33 2.49
N ARG A 15 -0.73 6.52 1.30
CA ARG A 15 -0.63 5.55 0.23
C ARG A 15 0.70 5.73 -0.50
N HIS A 16 1.31 4.60 -0.93
CA HIS A 16 2.52 4.68 -1.75
C HIS A 16 2.28 5.45 -3.05
N GLY A 17 3.33 6.07 -3.56
CA GLY A 17 3.34 6.72 -4.86
C GLY A 17 3.40 5.72 -6.01
N GLU A 18 3.48 6.25 -7.24
CA GLU A 18 3.51 5.43 -8.45
C GLU A 18 4.75 4.56 -8.50
N PRO A 19 4.62 3.22 -8.61
CA PRO A 19 5.75 2.34 -8.79
C PRO A 19 6.31 2.38 -10.22
N VAL A 20 7.52 1.87 -10.36
CA VAL A 20 8.12 1.62 -11.68
C VAL A 20 7.23 0.67 -12.50
N GLY A 21 7.07 0.93 -13.78
CA GLY A 21 6.29 0.08 -14.68
C GLY A 21 4.84 0.50 -14.86
N GLY A 22 4.42 1.62 -14.27
CA GLY A 22 3.09 2.19 -14.47
C GLY A 22 1.98 1.49 -13.70
N ARG A 23 0.75 1.74 -14.11
CA ARG A 23 -0.45 1.29 -13.41
C ARG A 23 -0.81 -0.15 -13.78
N LYS A 24 -0.83 -1.03 -12.79
CA LYS A 24 -1.23 -2.44 -12.94
C LYS A 24 -1.57 -3.04 -11.57
N TYR A 25 -2.19 -4.22 -11.58
CA TYR A 25 -2.43 -4.97 -10.35
C TYR A 25 -1.12 -5.61 -9.91
N ARG A 26 -0.54 -5.16 -8.81
CA ARG A 26 0.74 -5.67 -8.32
C ARG A 26 0.59 -6.72 -7.23
N GLY A 27 -0.39 -6.55 -6.35
CA GLY A 27 -0.46 -7.43 -5.19
C GLY A 27 0.86 -7.40 -4.44
N GLN A 28 1.57 -8.53 -4.41
CA GLN A 28 2.84 -8.67 -3.71
C GLN A 28 4.07 -8.63 -4.62
N ILE A 29 3.91 -8.31 -5.91
CA ILE A 29 5.03 -7.97 -6.78
C ILE A 29 5.76 -6.76 -6.20
N ASP A 30 7.07 -6.84 -6.09
CA ASP A 30 7.87 -5.89 -5.31
C ASP A 30 8.57 -4.83 -6.17
N ASP A 31 7.80 -4.15 -7.04
CA ASP A 31 8.32 -3.05 -7.82
C ASP A 31 8.62 -1.84 -6.93
N PRO A 32 9.80 -1.19 -7.10
CA PRO A 32 10.12 0.01 -6.35
C PRO A 32 9.32 1.23 -6.83
N LEU A 33 9.36 2.30 -6.06
CA LEU A 33 8.81 3.58 -6.49
C LEU A 33 9.57 4.12 -7.69
N SER A 34 8.82 4.72 -8.64
CA SER A 34 9.41 5.56 -9.69
C SER A 34 9.86 6.91 -9.11
N GLU A 35 10.64 7.67 -9.88
CA GLU A 35 10.98 9.05 -9.49
C GLU A 35 9.74 9.89 -9.22
N LYS A 36 8.72 9.73 -10.07
CA LYS A 36 7.43 10.39 -9.90
C LYS A 36 6.76 9.97 -8.59
N GLY A 37 6.80 8.68 -8.27
CA GLY A 37 6.23 8.16 -7.02
C GLY A 37 6.92 8.72 -5.78
N TRP A 38 8.24 8.84 -5.79
CA TRP A 38 8.99 9.49 -4.73
C TRP A 38 8.57 10.95 -4.55
N ALA A 39 8.45 11.70 -5.64
CA ALA A 39 8.02 13.10 -5.61
C ALA A 39 6.60 13.24 -5.05
N GLN A 40 5.69 12.37 -5.47
CA GLN A 40 4.32 12.35 -4.96
C GLN A 40 4.27 12.18 -3.45
N MET A 41 5.04 11.25 -2.90
CA MET A 41 5.06 10.97 -1.47
C MET A 41 5.73 12.10 -0.68
N ARG A 42 6.84 12.64 -1.18
CA ARG A 42 7.52 13.78 -0.55
C ARG A 42 6.62 15.01 -0.51
N ASP A 43 5.89 15.28 -1.58
CA ASP A 43 4.94 16.40 -1.64
C ASP A 43 3.78 16.21 -0.67
N ALA A 44 3.27 14.99 -0.57
CA ALA A 44 2.16 14.68 0.34
C ALA A 44 2.51 14.90 1.80
N VAL A 45 3.72 14.56 2.18
CA VAL A 45 4.21 14.72 3.56
C VAL A 45 4.69 16.15 3.82
N GLY A 46 5.37 16.77 2.86
CA GLY A 46 5.94 18.09 3.02
C GLY A 46 6.87 18.18 4.22
N ASP A 47 6.74 19.24 5.01
CA ASP A 47 7.53 19.47 6.22
C ASP A 47 6.78 19.11 7.51
N PHE A 48 5.64 18.44 7.39
CA PHE A 48 4.83 18.04 8.54
C PHE A 48 5.56 16.98 9.36
N ARG A 49 5.67 17.18 10.69
CA ARG A 49 6.53 16.37 11.56
C ARG A 49 5.90 15.97 12.90
N PRO A 50 4.61 15.58 12.96
CA PRO A 50 4.01 15.27 14.26
C PRO A 50 4.24 13.83 14.71
N TRP A 51 4.90 13.00 13.89
CA TRP A 51 4.94 11.56 14.13
C TRP A 51 6.05 11.16 15.09
N GLU A 52 5.72 10.25 15.99
CA GLU A 52 6.64 9.65 16.95
C GLU A 52 7.18 8.31 16.47
N ALA A 53 6.53 7.69 15.49
CA ALA A 53 6.91 6.41 14.91
C ALA A 53 6.37 6.27 13.50
N VAL A 54 7.04 5.46 12.68
CA VAL A 54 6.61 5.09 11.34
C VAL A 54 6.45 3.58 11.26
N VAL A 55 5.34 3.13 10.72
CA VAL A 55 5.07 1.71 10.47
C VAL A 55 4.81 1.53 8.98
N SER A 56 5.36 0.50 8.38
CA SER A 56 5.23 0.26 6.94
C SER A 56 5.14 -1.23 6.63
N SER A 57 4.56 -1.54 5.48
CA SER A 57 4.73 -2.87 4.90
C SER A 57 6.18 -3.09 4.48
N THR A 58 6.52 -4.34 4.20
CA THR A 58 7.86 -4.72 3.76
C THR A 58 8.08 -4.55 2.25
N LEU A 59 7.03 -4.24 1.48
CA LEU A 59 7.15 -4.00 0.04
C LEU A 59 7.94 -2.72 -0.24
N LEU A 60 8.84 -2.75 -1.23
CA LEU A 60 9.75 -1.64 -1.54
C LEU A 60 9.02 -0.32 -1.78
N ARG A 61 7.89 -0.36 -2.50
CA ARG A 61 7.11 0.85 -2.79
C ARG A 61 6.56 1.56 -1.55
N CYS A 62 6.57 0.88 -0.42
CA CYS A 62 6.21 1.45 0.89
C CYS A 62 7.43 1.63 1.78
N ALA A 63 8.24 0.58 1.93
CA ALA A 63 9.34 0.52 2.89
C ALA A 63 10.46 1.53 2.58
N ALA A 64 10.78 1.77 1.32
CA ALA A 64 11.86 2.68 0.97
C ALA A 64 11.55 4.12 1.40
N PHE A 65 10.34 4.60 1.14
CA PHE A 65 9.92 5.93 1.60
C PHE A 65 9.80 5.99 3.12
N ALA A 66 9.28 4.93 3.75
CA ALA A 66 9.17 4.86 5.20
C ALA A 66 10.53 4.99 5.89
N GLN A 67 11.58 4.37 5.32
CA GLN A 67 12.95 4.49 5.81
C GLN A 67 13.45 5.93 5.71
N GLU A 68 13.25 6.60 4.58
CA GLU A 68 13.64 8.00 4.41
C GLU A 68 12.91 8.89 5.43
N LEU A 69 11.61 8.68 5.59
CA LEU A 69 10.78 9.47 6.50
C LEU A 69 11.22 9.29 7.96
N ALA A 70 11.41 8.06 8.39
CA ALA A 70 11.85 7.75 9.75
C ALA A 70 13.24 8.34 10.05
N GLN A 71 14.17 8.26 9.11
CA GLN A 71 15.50 8.87 9.23
C GLN A 71 15.42 10.38 9.33
N ARG A 72 14.63 11.00 8.45
CA ARG A 72 14.49 12.46 8.42
C ARG A 72 13.93 13.01 9.72
N HIS A 73 13.01 12.29 10.34
CA HIS A 73 12.34 12.70 11.57
C HIS A 73 12.99 12.14 12.85
N ALA A 74 14.01 11.31 12.72
CA ALA A 74 14.69 10.65 13.82
C ALA A 74 13.72 9.86 14.72
N VAL A 75 12.79 9.13 14.10
CA VAL A 75 11.80 8.30 14.79
C VAL A 75 12.00 6.82 14.43
N PRO A 76 11.54 5.88 15.29
CA PRO A 76 11.66 4.46 14.99
C PRO A 76 10.78 4.04 13.81
N LEU A 77 11.28 3.06 13.05
CA LEU A 77 10.57 2.42 11.95
C LEU A 77 10.31 0.95 12.30
N THR A 78 9.08 0.52 12.11
CA THR A 78 8.69 -0.88 12.18
C THR A 78 8.17 -1.34 10.82
N LEU A 79 8.74 -2.41 10.29
CA LEU A 79 8.25 -3.08 9.08
C LEU A 79 7.39 -4.27 9.49
N ASP A 80 6.22 -4.39 8.92
CA ASP A 80 5.27 -5.46 9.25
C ASP A 80 4.69 -6.07 7.98
N GLN A 81 4.92 -7.37 7.78
CA GLN A 81 4.44 -8.10 6.60
C GLN A 81 2.92 -8.14 6.51
N ARG A 82 2.22 -8.00 7.62
CA ARG A 82 0.75 -7.98 7.64
C ARG A 82 0.16 -6.77 6.91
N LEU A 83 0.97 -5.73 6.69
CA LEU A 83 0.56 -4.52 5.98
C LEU A 83 0.76 -4.60 4.46
N LYS A 84 1.27 -5.70 3.94
CA LYS A 84 1.38 -5.90 2.50
C LYS A 84 0.01 -5.84 1.84
N GLU A 85 0.02 -5.40 0.57
CA GLU A 85 -1.15 -5.51 -0.29
C GLU A 85 -1.63 -6.96 -0.35
N ILE A 86 -2.92 -7.13 -0.54
CA ILE A 86 -3.49 -8.45 -0.80
C ILE A 86 -2.84 -9.09 -2.03
N GLY A 87 -2.54 -10.37 -1.96
CA GLY A 87 -2.04 -11.11 -3.12
C GLY A 87 -3.13 -11.25 -4.17
N PHE A 88 -2.88 -10.78 -5.39
CA PHE A 88 -3.84 -10.82 -6.49
C PHE A 88 -3.68 -12.06 -7.38
N GLY A 89 -2.72 -12.93 -7.10
CA GLY A 89 -2.55 -14.18 -7.85
C GLY A 89 -2.35 -13.95 -9.35
N ALA A 90 -3.21 -14.55 -10.16
CA ALA A 90 -3.12 -14.49 -11.63
C ALA A 90 -3.23 -13.06 -12.21
N TRP A 91 -3.74 -12.10 -11.44
CA TRP A 91 -3.84 -10.72 -11.89
C TRP A 91 -2.54 -9.94 -11.68
N GLU A 92 -1.61 -10.45 -10.93
CA GLU A 92 -0.37 -9.74 -10.64
C GLU A 92 0.45 -9.48 -11.91
N GLY A 93 0.88 -8.24 -12.09
CA GLY A 93 1.57 -7.80 -13.28
C GLY A 93 0.67 -7.44 -14.47
N ARG A 94 -0.65 -7.58 -14.31
CA ARG A 94 -1.62 -7.31 -15.39
C ARG A 94 -2.26 -5.93 -15.22
N THR A 95 -2.54 -5.28 -16.35
CA THR A 95 -3.31 -4.04 -16.36
C THR A 95 -4.81 -4.33 -16.34
N ALA A 96 -5.61 -3.33 -15.96
CA ALA A 96 -7.06 -3.44 -16.02
C ALA A 96 -7.53 -3.73 -17.46
N GLU A 97 -6.93 -3.08 -18.44
CA GLU A 97 -7.25 -3.25 -19.86
C GLU A 97 -6.98 -4.68 -20.32
N GLU A 98 -5.85 -5.27 -19.94
CA GLU A 98 -5.51 -6.66 -20.29
C GLU A 98 -6.53 -7.64 -19.71
N LEU A 99 -6.92 -7.44 -18.45
CA LEU A 99 -7.90 -8.31 -17.79
C LEU A 99 -9.27 -8.21 -18.45
N GLU A 100 -9.73 -7.02 -18.81
CA GLU A 100 -11.00 -6.82 -19.49
C GLU A 100 -11.01 -7.41 -20.90
N LEU A 101 -9.87 -7.36 -21.63
CA LEU A 101 -9.76 -7.98 -22.95
C LEU A 101 -9.87 -9.50 -22.87
N GLU A 102 -9.29 -10.13 -21.86
CA GLU A 102 -9.35 -11.59 -21.69
C GLU A 102 -10.71 -12.06 -21.20
N HIS A 103 -11.30 -11.34 -20.26
CA HIS A 103 -12.55 -11.69 -19.60
C HIS A 103 -13.44 -10.46 -19.45
N PRO A 104 -14.18 -10.04 -20.49
CA PRO A 104 -15.05 -8.87 -20.42
C PRO A 104 -15.99 -8.90 -19.21
N GLY A 105 -15.98 -7.80 -18.44
CA GLY A 105 -16.80 -7.67 -17.24
C GLY A 105 -16.17 -8.21 -15.96
N ILE A 106 -14.97 -8.79 -16.01
CA ILE A 106 -14.35 -9.42 -14.85
C ILE A 106 -14.12 -8.44 -13.70
N LEU A 107 -13.71 -7.21 -13.99
CA LEU A 107 -13.45 -6.20 -12.96
C LEU A 107 -14.73 -5.75 -12.28
N ALA A 108 -15.81 -5.56 -13.04
CA ALA A 108 -17.11 -5.20 -12.49
C ALA A 108 -17.62 -6.30 -11.55
N HIS A 109 -17.49 -7.56 -11.94
CA HIS A 109 -17.85 -8.70 -11.09
C HIS A 109 -17.02 -8.73 -9.81
N PHE A 110 -15.71 -8.51 -9.91
CA PHE A 110 -14.82 -8.49 -8.75
C PHE A 110 -15.17 -7.37 -7.78
N PHE A 111 -15.40 -6.15 -8.27
CA PHE A 111 -15.75 -5.02 -7.41
C PHE A 111 -17.16 -5.15 -6.80
N ASP A 112 -18.06 -5.86 -7.47
CA ASP A 112 -19.39 -6.16 -6.93
C ASP A 112 -19.34 -7.22 -5.83
N ASP A 113 -18.58 -8.30 -6.07
CA ASP A 113 -18.42 -9.40 -5.10
C ASP A 113 -17.00 -9.96 -5.14
N PRO A 114 -16.06 -9.36 -4.40
CA PRO A 114 -14.67 -9.79 -4.42
C PRO A 114 -14.42 -11.15 -3.78
N ILE A 115 -15.37 -11.67 -3.02
CA ILE A 115 -15.28 -13.01 -2.43
C ILE A 115 -15.60 -14.07 -3.47
N ALA A 116 -16.71 -13.90 -4.19
CA ALA A 116 -17.16 -14.87 -5.21
C ALA A 116 -16.26 -14.85 -6.45
N TYR A 117 -15.75 -13.68 -6.84
CA TYR A 117 -14.94 -13.48 -8.05
C TYR A 117 -13.46 -13.25 -7.76
N CYS A 118 -12.94 -13.94 -6.76
CA CYS A 118 -11.53 -13.86 -6.39
C CYS A 118 -10.63 -14.37 -7.53
N PRO A 119 -9.56 -13.64 -7.90
CA PRO A 119 -8.64 -14.14 -8.93
C PRO A 119 -8.00 -15.47 -8.54
N ALA A 120 -7.69 -16.29 -9.55
CA ALA A 120 -7.04 -17.59 -9.33
C ALA A 120 -5.69 -17.40 -8.61
N GLY A 121 -5.47 -18.15 -7.55
CA GLY A 121 -4.24 -18.07 -6.75
C GLY A 121 -4.11 -16.83 -5.88
N ALA A 122 -5.13 -15.97 -5.84
CA ALA A 122 -5.14 -14.80 -4.97
C ALA A 122 -5.33 -15.18 -3.50
N GLU A 123 -4.87 -14.31 -2.63
CA GLU A 123 -5.15 -14.39 -1.21
C GLU A 123 -6.64 -14.18 -0.95
N ALA A 124 -7.25 -15.00 -0.10
CA ALA A 124 -8.66 -14.83 0.24
C ALA A 124 -8.85 -13.53 1.04
N LEU A 125 -9.86 -12.74 0.65
CA LEU A 125 -10.14 -11.47 1.31
C LEU A 125 -10.42 -11.65 2.81
N ALA A 126 -11.08 -12.73 3.18
CA ALA A 126 -11.37 -13.02 4.60
C ALA A 126 -10.12 -13.30 5.43
N GLU A 127 -9.05 -13.77 4.80
CA GLU A 127 -7.77 -14.02 5.47
C GLU A 127 -6.88 -12.78 5.53
N PHE A 128 -7.04 -11.90 4.54
CA PHE A 128 -6.31 -10.63 4.48
C PHE A 128 -6.74 -9.67 5.58
#